data_80c64a38c94fcb099a621c0aacb2f404
#
_entry.id   80c64a38c94fcb099a621c0aacb2f404
#
_cell.length_a   1.000
_cell.length_b   1.000
_cell.length_c   1.000
_cell.angle_alpha   90.00
_cell.angle_beta   90.00
_cell.angle_gamma   90.00
#
_symmetry.space_group_name_H-M   'P 1'
#
loop_
_entity.id
_entity.type
_entity.pdbx_description
1 polymer ?
#
loop_
_entity_poly.entity_id
_entity_poly.type
_entity_poly.pdbx_seq_one_letter_code
_entity_poly.pdbx_strand_id
1 'polypeptide(L)'
;GLGAQPALGTVDGRPLATVLVPGLFTFEGYWGFFEEAAGNAAAQLEQDAWVLGAADTQPLVSDDALSGDVYALYARDFDRVWSLALERLVLVEPLADLGLLSDAGTSPLTQVVALVDAQTRLSDVSGKSLINNPDFSPSGPMVAQATLVERPFALWHQMSEPALGALSARISRAEAVAASGQGDLMDILPVEGPYPSTILRLLGQVRAALSPAYMDAQLVALDRTRCVAGAPPVGQAFAAVFGYDGQMERLQQSAPGPVSPRAAVRFAAADTVRAAYFTPGLADPAVPFSLRLMAVSPAISPVTVTLGPQVLELVAGGEPAPAAWTSDAAMSLAVPDQPAVAVPGGNWSILTFLSGSTLQTRGPLAQVAHRLGPYTATFRLEFEGADVPFLSDAMTEILCQNAME
;
A
#
# COMPACT_ATOMS: atom_id res chain seq x y z
N GLY A 1 31.57 5.22 16.31
CA GLY A 1 30.78 4.08 15.92
C GLY A 1 29.49 4.04 16.71
N LEU A 2 28.35 3.94 16.02
CA LEU A 2 27.06 3.66 16.65
C LEU A 2 27.22 2.35 17.43
N GLY A 3 27.07 2.38 18.77
CA GLY A 3 27.24 1.21 19.65
C GLY A 3 26.35 0.05 19.23
N ALA A 4 26.64 -1.14 19.72
CA ALA A 4 26.05 -2.43 19.33
C ALA A 4 24.56 -2.59 19.68
N GLN A 5 23.71 -1.65 19.23
CA GLN A 5 22.26 -1.86 19.23
C GLN A 5 21.85 -2.51 17.90
N PRO A 6 20.80 -3.35 17.89
CA PRO A 6 20.32 -3.95 16.66
C PRO A 6 19.97 -2.82 15.68
N ALA A 7 20.71 -2.71 14.60
CA ALA A 7 20.50 -1.69 13.60
C ALA A 7 19.19 -1.98 12.91
N LEU A 8 18.25 -1.02 12.97
CA LEU A 8 16.99 -1.04 12.23
C LEU A 8 17.19 -0.77 10.74
N GLY A 9 18.35 -0.26 10.36
CA GLY A 9 18.72 -0.04 9.00
C GLY A 9 19.90 -0.91 8.58
N THR A 10 19.90 -1.33 7.34
CA THR A 10 21.06 -1.96 6.71
C THR A 10 21.45 -1.19 5.46
N VAL A 11 22.74 -1.28 5.12
CA VAL A 11 23.24 -0.88 3.82
C VAL A 11 23.80 -2.14 3.17
N ASP A 12 23.27 -2.50 2.00
CA ASP A 12 23.66 -3.74 1.29
C ASP A 12 23.61 -4.99 2.21
N GLY A 13 22.59 -5.11 3.08
CA GLY A 13 22.43 -6.21 4.03
C GLY A 13 23.36 -6.15 5.25
N ARG A 14 24.11 -5.07 5.44
CA ARG A 14 25.00 -4.87 6.61
C ARG A 14 24.39 -3.85 7.58
N PRO A 15 24.61 -4.01 8.90
CA PRO A 15 24.14 -3.04 9.89
C PRO A 15 24.61 -1.61 9.58
N LEU A 16 23.78 -0.61 9.90
CA LEU A 16 24.07 0.82 9.66
C LEU A 16 25.43 1.27 10.22
N ALA A 17 25.85 0.67 11.33
CA ALA A 17 27.16 0.91 11.94
C ALA A 17 28.37 0.59 11.02
N THR A 18 28.14 -0.05 9.88
CA THR A 18 29.17 -0.40 8.89
C THR A 18 29.10 0.45 7.62
N VAL A 19 28.27 1.49 7.57
CA VAL A 19 28.30 2.48 6.49
C VAL A 19 29.59 3.29 6.62
N LEU A 20 30.58 2.95 5.81
CA LEU A 20 31.87 3.63 5.78
C LEU A 20 31.75 4.79 4.80
N VAL A 21 31.54 5.98 5.32
CA VAL A 21 31.90 7.20 4.61
C VAL A 21 33.40 7.35 4.74
N PRO A 22 34.16 7.51 3.62
CA PRO A 22 35.61 7.73 3.70
C PRO A 22 35.91 8.93 4.60
N GLY A 23 36.92 8.81 5.47
CA GLY A 23 37.25 9.81 6.48
C GLY A 23 37.45 11.22 5.91
N LEU A 24 37.90 11.34 4.68
CA LEU A 24 38.05 12.64 3.98
C LEU A 24 36.70 13.39 3.89
N PHE A 25 35.57 12.69 3.80
CA PHE A 25 34.23 13.28 3.66
C PHE A 25 33.47 13.33 4.99
N THR A 26 34.19 13.52 6.10
CA THR A 26 33.67 13.77 7.45
C THR A 26 34.05 15.16 7.92
N PHE A 27 33.46 15.61 9.04
CA PHE A 27 33.84 16.88 9.66
C PHE A 27 35.36 16.96 9.91
N GLU A 28 35.93 15.91 10.52
CA GLU A 28 37.37 15.86 10.78
C GLU A 28 38.19 15.76 9.50
N GLY A 29 37.72 15.05 8.48
CA GLY A 29 38.39 14.96 7.18
C GLY A 29 38.43 16.28 6.43
N TYR A 30 37.35 17.04 6.49
CA TYR A 30 37.29 18.39 5.90
C TYR A 30 38.28 19.33 6.58
N TRP A 31 38.17 19.49 7.90
CA TRP A 31 38.97 20.48 8.63
C TRP A 31 40.42 20.03 8.92
N GLY A 32 40.63 18.74 9.11
CA GLY A 32 41.95 18.19 9.46
C GLY A 32 42.86 17.83 8.29
N PHE A 33 42.29 17.70 7.07
CA PHE A 33 43.08 17.28 5.91
C PHE A 33 42.78 18.10 4.65
N PHE A 34 41.51 18.24 4.28
CA PHE A 34 41.16 18.86 2.99
C PHE A 34 41.44 20.35 3.00
N GLU A 35 41.09 21.09 4.02
CA GLU A 35 41.25 22.53 4.11
C GLU A 35 42.73 22.94 4.06
N GLU A 36 43.60 22.21 4.75
CA GLU A 36 45.03 22.39 4.69
C GLU A 36 45.60 22.09 3.31
N ALA A 37 45.16 20.98 2.69
CA ALA A 37 45.61 20.57 1.37
C ALA A 37 45.15 21.57 0.28
N ALA A 38 43.92 22.07 0.36
CA ALA A 38 43.34 23.03 -0.57
C ALA A 38 44.08 24.39 -0.47
N GLY A 39 44.38 24.84 0.76
CA GLY A 39 45.14 26.07 0.98
C GLY A 39 46.60 26.01 0.45
N ASN A 40 47.21 24.82 0.45
CA ASN A 40 48.57 24.64 -0.03
C ASN A 40 48.64 24.30 -1.53
N ALA A 41 47.52 23.92 -2.18
CA ALA A 41 47.51 23.46 -3.56
C ALA A 41 47.99 24.53 -4.56
N ALA A 42 47.58 25.78 -4.36
CA ALA A 42 48.03 26.91 -5.19
C ALA A 42 49.52 27.15 -5.03
N ALA A 43 50.04 27.17 -3.80
CA ALA A 43 51.48 27.39 -3.54
C ALA A 43 52.36 26.25 -4.08
N GLN A 44 51.89 25.00 -4.07
CA GLN A 44 52.58 23.87 -4.68
C GLN A 44 52.61 23.96 -6.20
N LEU A 45 51.54 24.36 -6.84
CA LEU A 45 51.48 24.52 -8.28
C LEU A 45 52.39 25.65 -8.78
N GLU A 46 52.54 26.73 -8.05
CA GLU A 46 53.53 27.78 -8.35
C GLU A 46 54.97 27.24 -8.30
N GLN A 47 55.29 26.43 -7.29
CA GLN A 47 56.59 25.78 -7.19
C GLN A 47 56.84 24.79 -8.34
N ASP A 48 55.83 24.01 -8.72
CA ASP A 48 55.93 23.04 -9.81
C ASP A 48 55.97 23.72 -11.19
N ALA A 49 55.31 24.88 -11.39
CA ALA A 49 55.37 25.68 -12.61
C ALA A 49 56.79 26.17 -12.90
N TRP A 50 57.56 26.52 -11.88
CA TRP A 50 58.97 26.88 -12.02
C TRP A 50 59.82 25.70 -12.54
N VAL A 51 59.55 24.48 -12.06
CA VAL A 51 60.24 23.24 -12.48
C VAL A 51 59.95 22.94 -13.96
N LEU A 52 58.75 23.28 -14.44
CA LEU A 52 58.32 23.06 -15.82
C LEU A 52 58.80 24.14 -16.81
N GLY A 53 59.62 25.11 -16.35
CA GLY A 53 60.23 26.18 -17.22
C GLY A 53 59.21 27.23 -17.69
N ALA A 54 58.06 27.33 -17.04
CA ALA A 54 57.02 28.30 -17.37
C ALA A 54 57.20 29.68 -16.72
N ALA A 55 58.41 30.06 -16.42
CA ALA A 55 58.77 31.31 -15.71
C ALA A 55 58.36 32.60 -16.42
N ASP A 56 57.96 32.55 -17.70
CA ASP A 56 57.57 33.72 -18.51
C ASP A 56 56.13 33.73 -18.99
N THR A 57 55.31 32.76 -18.58
CA THR A 57 53.88 32.76 -18.90
C THR A 57 53.08 33.30 -17.73
N GLN A 58 52.24 34.32 -17.98
CA GLN A 58 51.20 34.71 -17.02
C GLN A 58 50.52 33.46 -16.46
N PRO A 59 50.27 33.37 -15.14
CA PRO A 59 49.58 32.20 -14.56
C PRO A 59 48.28 31.97 -15.34
N LEU A 60 48.17 30.79 -15.95
CA LEU A 60 47.03 30.41 -16.80
C LEU A 60 45.69 30.41 -16.01
N VAL A 61 45.77 30.37 -14.70
CA VAL A 61 44.64 30.43 -13.77
C VAL A 61 45.05 31.23 -12.56
N SER A 62 44.19 32.15 -12.06
CA SER A 62 44.44 32.85 -10.80
C SER A 62 44.32 31.87 -9.63
N ASP A 63 45.08 32.07 -8.55
CA ASP A 63 45.04 31.27 -7.32
C ASP A 63 43.63 31.12 -6.77
N ASP A 64 42.81 32.20 -6.83
CA ASP A 64 41.41 32.20 -6.41
C ASP A 64 40.56 31.30 -7.29
N ALA A 65 40.78 31.24 -8.59
CA ALA A 65 40.01 30.39 -9.51
C ALA A 65 40.37 28.92 -9.30
N LEU A 66 41.64 28.57 -9.15
CA LEU A 66 42.08 27.21 -8.89
C LEU A 66 41.58 26.71 -7.54
N SER A 67 41.68 27.53 -6.51
CA SER A 67 41.12 27.22 -5.18
C SER A 67 39.60 26.98 -5.26
N GLY A 68 38.88 27.86 -5.99
CA GLY A 68 37.43 27.69 -6.21
C GLY A 68 37.08 26.36 -6.90
N ASP A 69 37.83 25.93 -7.91
CA ASP A 69 37.63 24.66 -8.61
C ASP A 69 37.86 23.44 -7.71
N VAL A 70 38.89 23.48 -6.84
CA VAL A 70 39.18 22.42 -5.87
C VAL A 70 38.05 22.28 -4.85
N TYR A 71 37.54 23.39 -4.31
CA TYR A 71 36.37 23.35 -3.39
C TYR A 71 35.09 22.85 -4.11
N ALA A 72 34.84 23.28 -5.33
CA ALA A 72 33.71 22.81 -6.11
C ALA A 72 33.76 21.30 -6.40
N LEU A 73 34.97 20.79 -6.72
CA LEU A 73 35.21 19.36 -6.91
C LEU A 73 34.95 18.57 -5.63
N TYR A 74 35.51 19.03 -4.52
CA TYR A 74 35.29 18.40 -3.21
C TYR A 74 33.79 18.41 -2.79
N ALA A 75 33.10 19.55 -2.93
CA ALA A 75 31.70 19.68 -2.61
C ALA A 75 30.84 18.70 -3.41
N ARG A 76 31.11 18.52 -4.70
CA ARG A 76 30.43 17.54 -5.56
C ARG A 76 30.70 16.11 -5.11
N ASP A 77 31.94 15.77 -4.77
CA ASP A 77 32.32 14.43 -4.33
C ASP A 77 31.79 14.15 -2.90
N PHE A 78 31.79 15.17 -2.04
CA PHE A 78 31.16 15.11 -0.71
C PHE A 78 29.67 14.78 -0.79
N ASP A 79 28.91 15.54 -1.59
CA ASP A 79 27.49 15.26 -1.82
C ASP A 79 27.28 13.86 -2.40
N ARG A 80 28.02 13.49 -3.43
CA ARG A 80 27.91 12.17 -4.07
C ARG A 80 28.15 11.01 -3.10
N VAL A 81 29.19 11.09 -2.28
CA VAL A 81 29.56 10.02 -1.34
C VAL A 81 28.49 9.85 -0.27
N TRP A 82 28.01 10.95 0.31
CA TRP A 82 26.94 10.92 1.30
C TRP A 82 25.61 10.49 0.69
N SER A 83 25.23 11.00 -0.46
CA SER A 83 24.02 10.61 -1.15
C SER A 83 23.98 9.11 -1.43
N LEU A 84 25.07 8.53 -1.96
CA LEU A 84 25.18 7.09 -2.19
C LEU A 84 25.11 6.28 -0.91
N ALA A 85 25.69 6.76 0.19
CA ALA A 85 25.63 6.09 1.48
C ALA A 85 24.19 6.10 2.03
N LEU A 86 23.50 7.24 1.91
CA LEU A 86 22.14 7.42 2.40
C LEU A 86 21.09 6.72 1.53
N GLU A 87 21.28 6.64 0.21
CA GLU A 87 20.41 5.89 -0.70
C GLU A 87 20.39 4.39 -0.41
N ARG A 88 21.50 3.84 0.07
CA ARG A 88 21.60 2.41 0.44
C ARG A 88 20.97 2.07 1.78
N LEU A 89 20.56 3.08 2.54
CA LEU A 89 19.93 2.89 3.83
C LEU A 89 18.55 2.25 3.63
N VAL A 90 18.32 1.08 4.22
CA VAL A 90 17.02 0.38 4.21
C VAL A 90 16.66 -0.03 5.63
N LEU A 91 15.37 -0.11 5.92
CA LEU A 91 14.90 -0.70 7.17
C LEU A 91 15.05 -2.22 7.10
N VAL A 92 15.44 -2.86 8.22
CA VAL A 92 15.54 -4.32 8.29
C VAL A 92 14.15 -4.93 8.25
N GLU A 93 13.93 -5.90 7.38
CA GLU A 93 12.71 -6.67 7.36
C GLU A 93 12.87 -8.02 8.11
N PRO A 94 11.82 -8.49 8.79
CA PRO A 94 10.55 -7.82 9.03
C PRO A 94 10.72 -6.65 10.01
N LEU A 95 9.94 -5.59 9.85
CA LEU A 95 9.85 -4.49 10.83
C LEU A 95 9.14 -5.02 12.10
N ALA A 96 9.81 -5.95 12.78
CA ALA A 96 9.24 -6.70 13.90
C ALA A 96 8.90 -5.81 15.08
N ASP A 97 9.51 -4.63 15.15
CA ASP A 97 9.30 -3.69 16.25
C ASP A 97 9.34 -2.24 15.76
N LEU A 98 8.21 -1.81 15.20
CA LEU A 98 8.01 -0.41 14.82
C LEU A 98 8.07 0.52 16.03
N GLY A 99 7.81 0.00 17.24
CA GLY A 99 7.94 0.72 18.51
C GLY A 99 9.31 1.37 18.69
N LEU A 100 10.38 0.74 18.15
CA LEU A 100 11.72 1.34 18.16
C LEU A 100 11.85 2.57 17.26
N LEU A 101 11.03 2.69 16.20
CA LEU A 101 11.01 3.88 15.34
C LEU A 101 10.18 5.01 15.96
N SER A 102 9.22 4.67 16.82
CA SER A 102 8.31 5.61 17.45
C SER A 102 8.87 6.26 18.73
N ASP A 103 9.94 5.69 19.33
CA ASP A 103 10.63 6.31 20.45
C ASP A 103 11.69 7.30 19.96
N ALA A 104 11.40 8.60 20.09
CA ALA A 104 12.29 9.67 19.66
C ALA A 104 13.70 9.61 20.27
N GLY A 105 13.85 9.07 21.51
CA GLY A 105 15.13 9.01 22.22
C GLY A 105 16.05 7.90 21.73
N THR A 106 15.50 6.78 21.32
CA THR A 106 16.26 5.58 20.92
C THR A 106 16.11 5.24 19.44
N SER A 107 15.26 5.96 18.73
CA SER A 107 14.98 5.71 17.32
C SER A 107 16.26 5.72 16.46
N PRO A 108 16.49 4.69 15.66
CA PRO A 108 17.57 4.69 14.68
C PRO A 108 17.48 5.84 13.66
N LEU A 109 16.29 6.36 13.39
CA LEU A 109 16.13 7.57 12.57
C LEU A 109 16.78 8.78 13.23
N THR A 110 16.61 8.94 14.56
CA THR A 110 17.29 9.97 15.34
C THR A 110 18.81 9.81 15.29
N GLN A 111 19.31 8.58 15.40
CA GLN A 111 20.75 8.30 15.32
C GLN A 111 21.32 8.63 13.93
N VAL A 112 20.60 8.28 12.86
CA VAL A 112 21.00 8.63 11.48
C VAL A 112 21.04 10.13 11.29
N VAL A 113 20.01 10.86 11.71
CA VAL A 113 19.96 12.32 11.61
C VAL A 113 21.10 12.96 12.39
N ALA A 114 21.32 12.53 13.64
CA ALA A 114 22.41 13.05 14.47
C ALA A 114 23.79 12.76 13.84
N LEU A 115 23.99 11.57 13.25
CA LEU A 115 25.24 11.23 12.56
C LEU A 115 25.47 12.12 11.33
N VAL A 116 24.45 12.25 10.48
CA VAL A 116 24.54 13.08 9.26
C VAL A 116 24.80 14.53 9.67
N ASP A 117 24.05 15.07 10.63
CA ASP A 117 24.22 16.43 11.11
C ASP A 117 25.63 16.66 11.66
N ALA A 118 26.11 15.79 12.52
CA ALA A 118 27.45 15.89 13.14
C ALA A 118 28.59 15.86 12.11
N GLN A 119 28.44 15.10 11.03
CA GLN A 119 29.50 14.91 10.04
C GLN A 119 29.41 15.83 8.82
N THR A 120 28.22 16.35 8.51
CA THR A 120 28.00 17.21 7.33
C THR A 120 27.78 18.67 7.65
N ARG A 121 27.51 19.06 8.91
CA ARG A 121 27.45 20.46 9.35
C ARG A 121 28.85 21.00 9.58
N LEU A 122 29.52 21.34 8.49
CA LEU A 122 30.91 21.76 8.48
C LEU A 122 31.11 23.19 9.00
N SER A 123 30.14 24.07 8.80
CA SER A 123 30.20 25.46 9.24
C SER A 123 30.01 25.65 10.74
N ASP A 124 29.40 24.70 11.44
CA ASP A 124 29.22 24.75 12.89
C ASP A 124 30.46 24.17 13.60
N VAL A 125 31.36 25.03 13.90
CA VAL A 125 32.62 24.72 14.59
C VAL A 125 32.54 24.98 16.10
N SER A 126 31.40 25.44 16.61
CA SER A 126 31.23 25.81 18.02
C SER A 126 31.40 24.60 18.94
N GLY A 127 32.36 24.69 19.85
CA GLY A 127 32.63 23.61 20.83
C GLY A 127 33.22 22.34 20.22
N LYS A 128 33.57 22.32 18.93
CA LYS A 128 34.24 21.20 18.28
C LYS A 128 35.74 21.39 18.34
N SER A 129 36.49 20.29 18.49
CA SER A 129 37.94 20.25 18.40
C SER A 129 38.35 19.15 17.43
N LEU A 130 39.51 19.34 16.77
CA LEU A 130 40.08 18.28 15.95
C LEU A 130 41.05 17.42 16.79
N ILE A 131 41.12 16.12 16.48
CA ILE A 131 42.00 15.19 17.20
C ILE A 131 43.46 15.70 17.15
N ASN A 132 43.88 16.27 16.01
CA ASN A 132 45.24 16.73 15.79
C ASN A 132 45.43 18.26 16.02
N ASN A 133 44.35 18.98 16.33
CA ASN A 133 44.39 20.43 16.58
C ASN A 133 43.32 20.83 17.62
N PRO A 134 43.66 20.74 18.92
CA PRO A 134 42.74 21.10 19.99
C PRO A 134 42.35 22.57 20.03
N ASP A 135 43.19 23.46 19.51
CA ASP A 135 42.98 24.92 19.45
C ASP A 135 42.38 25.36 18.10
N PHE A 136 41.73 24.43 17.41
CA PHE A 136 41.10 24.66 16.10
C PHE A 136 40.14 25.84 16.10
N SER A 137 40.40 26.84 15.27
CA SER A 137 39.60 28.03 15.12
C SER A 137 39.66 28.56 13.68
N PRO A 138 38.77 28.10 12.78
CA PRO A 138 38.84 28.51 11.39
C PRO A 138 38.44 29.97 11.18
N SER A 139 39.00 30.60 10.16
CA SER A 139 38.65 31.95 9.76
C SER A 139 37.28 32.06 9.14
N GLY A 140 36.70 33.26 9.12
CA GLY A 140 35.39 33.51 8.49
C GLY A 140 35.27 33.06 7.02
N PRO A 141 36.28 33.33 6.15
CA PRO A 141 36.29 32.84 4.79
C PRO A 141 36.25 31.29 4.67
N MET A 142 37.02 30.60 5.51
CA MET A 142 36.98 29.12 5.56
C MET A 142 35.61 28.56 5.96
N VAL A 143 34.97 29.18 6.94
CA VAL A 143 33.60 28.83 7.33
C VAL A 143 32.59 29.09 6.22
N ALA A 144 32.80 30.16 5.44
CA ALA A 144 31.94 30.44 4.29
C ALA A 144 32.07 29.37 3.18
N GLN A 145 33.30 28.85 2.93
CA GLN A 145 33.51 27.73 2.01
C GLN A 145 32.86 26.45 2.53
N ALA A 146 33.01 26.13 3.82
CA ALA A 146 32.33 25.01 4.46
C ALA A 146 30.81 25.07 4.29
N THR A 147 30.21 26.26 4.39
CA THR A 147 28.78 26.49 4.16
C THR A 147 28.35 26.13 2.73
N LEU A 148 29.18 26.33 1.74
CA LEU A 148 28.91 25.95 0.34
C LEU A 148 28.93 24.41 0.19
N VAL A 149 29.88 23.74 0.82
CA VAL A 149 30.02 22.28 0.78
C VAL A 149 28.84 21.58 1.45
N GLU A 150 28.37 22.08 2.59
CA GLU A 150 27.26 21.47 3.36
C GLU A 150 25.86 21.76 2.83
N ARG A 151 25.74 22.69 1.87
CA ARG A 151 24.45 23.15 1.34
C ARG A 151 23.48 22.06 0.92
N PRO A 152 23.89 20.93 0.29
CA PRO A 152 22.99 19.82 -0.05
C PRO A 152 22.31 19.17 1.15
N PHE A 153 22.88 19.34 2.35
CA PHE A 153 22.40 18.73 3.61
C PHE A 153 21.50 19.66 4.43
N ALA A 154 21.08 20.81 3.89
CA ALA A 154 20.27 21.78 4.61
C ALA A 154 18.98 21.20 5.23
N LEU A 155 18.31 20.26 4.56
CA LEU A 155 17.14 19.59 5.12
C LEU A 155 17.49 18.66 6.29
N TRP A 156 18.65 18.02 6.29
CA TRP A 156 19.13 17.22 7.42
C TRP A 156 19.42 18.11 8.63
N HIS A 157 20.05 19.25 8.39
CA HIS A 157 20.38 20.22 9.43
C HIS A 157 19.14 20.92 10.05
N GLN A 158 18.00 20.88 9.37
CA GLN A 158 16.72 21.36 9.87
C GLN A 158 15.99 20.34 10.72
N MET A 159 16.41 19.07 10.73
CA MET A 159 15.78 18.01 11.51
C MET A 159 16.18 18.10 12.99
N SER A 160 15.62 19.10 13.68
CA SER A 160 15.80 19.32 15.11
C SER A 160 15.08 18.27 15.97
N GLU A 161 15.38 18.21 17.29
CA GLU A 161 14.67 17.34 18.23
C GLU A 161 13.14 17.44 18.14
N PRO A 162 12.51 18.64 18.06
CA PRO A 162 11.06 18.73 17.89
C PRO A 162 10.56 18.11 16.57
N ALA A 163 11.32 18.24 15.47
CA ALA A 163 10.96 17.66 14.19
C ALA A 163 11.05 16.13 14.24
N LEU A 164 12.06 15.58 14.89
CA LEU A 164 12.21 14.13 15.12
C LEU A 164 11.13 13.59 16.04
N GLY A 165 10.79 14.30 17.12
CA GLY A 165 9.67 13.96 18.00
C GLY A 165 8.33 13.93 17.24
N ALA A 166 8.10 14.91 16.38
CA ALA A 166 6.91 14.93 15.51
C ALA A 166 6.88 13.76 14.52
N LEU A 167 8.03 13.36 13.99
CA LEU A 167 8.16 12.20 13.09
C LEU A 167 7.85 10.90 13.83
N SER A 168 8.41 10.69 15.02
CA SER A 168 8.15 9.52 15.86
C SER A 168 6.66 9.44 16.25
N ALA A 169 6.05 10.55 16.61
CA ALA A 169 4.61 10.61 16.92
C ALA A 169 3.74 10.26 15.67
N ARG A 170 4.17 10.65 14.47
CA ARG A 170 3.50 10.24 13.22
C ARG A 170 3.60 8.73 12.98
N ILE A 171 4.74 8.11 13.23
CA ILE A 171 4.92 6.65 13.10
C ILE A 171 4.01 5.92 14.08
N SER A 172 3.99 6.31 15.38
CA SER A 172 3.07 5.73 16.38
C SER A 172 1.61 5.88 15.99
N ARG A 173 1.23 7.03 15.44
CA ARG A 173 -0.13 7.25 14.95
C ARG A 173 -0.45 6.36 13.74
N ALA A 174 0.50 6.15 12.85
CA ALA A 174 0.34 5.27 11.69
C ALA A 174 0.13 3.80 12.11
N GLU A 175 0.83 3.32 13.14
CA GLU A 175 0.61 2.00 13.75
C GLU A 175 -0.82 1.86 14.30
N ALA A 176 -1.29 2.86 15.05
CA ALA A 176 -2.65 2.86 15.59
C ALA A 176 -3.72 2.89 14.48
N VAL A 177 -3.48 3.65 13.41
CA VAL A 177 -4.35 3.70 12.22
C VAL A 177 -4.33 2.38 11.48
N ALA A 178 -3.17 1.76 11.31
CA ALA A 178 -3.05 0.45 10.66
C ALA A 178 -3.78 -0.65 11.44
N ALA A 179 -3.69 -0.61 12.77
CA ALA A 179 -4.37 -1.59 13.63
C ALA A 179 -5.89 -1.41 13.65
N SER A 180 -6.39 -0.16 13.60
CA SER A 180 -7.82 0.14 13.69
C SER A 180 -8.52 0.22 12.34
N GLY A 181 -7.80 0.47 11.26
CA GLY A 181 -8.34 0.81 9.95
C GLY A 181 -9.04 2.18 9.91
N GLN A 182 -8.89 3.03 10.95
CA GLN A 182 -9.55 4.33 11.03
C GLN A 182 -8.58 5.47 10.70
N GLY A 183 -8.85 6.20 9.63
CA GLY A 183 -8.01 7.28 9.13
C GLY A 183 -7.28 6.90 7.84
N ASP A 184 -6.51 7.84 7.32
CA ASP A 184 -5.72 7.65 6.10
C ASP A 184 -4.24 7.50 6.42
N LEU A 185 -3.68 6.33 6.09
CA LEU A 185 -2.27 6.03 6.31
C LEU A 185 -1.36 6.88 5.40
N MET A 186 -1.85 7.29 4.23
CA MET A 186 -1.12 8.14 3.29
C MET A 186 -0.95 9.56 3.81
N ASP A 187 -1.95 10.10 4.49
CA ASP A 187 -1.89 11.44 5.11
C ASP A 187 -0.91 11.49 6.29
N ILE A 188 -0.80 10.38 7.02
CA ILE A 188 0.07 10.30 8.19
C ILE A 188 1.53 10.09 7.80
N LEU A 189 1.79 9.21 6.83
CA LEU A 189 3.13 8.90 6.32
C LEU A 189 3.25 9.36 4.85
N PRO A 190 3.46 10.65 4.61
CA PRO A 190 3.51 11.20 3.26
C PRO A 190 4.75 10.72 2.51
N VAL A 191 4.65 10.70 1.18
CA VAL A 191 5.78 10.43 0.26
C VAL A 191 6.54 11.69 -0.15
N GLU A 192 5.96 12.86 0.13
CA GLU A 192 6.51 14.17 -0.17
C GLU A 192 6.41 15.07 1.08
N GLY A 193 7.32 16.02 1.21
CA GLY A 193 7.31 16.94 2.33
C GLY A 193 8.68 17.56 2.62
N PRO A 194 8.79 18.34 3.70
CA PRO A 194 10.01 19.03 4.07
C PRO A 194 11.01 18.11 4.79
N TYR A 195 11.21 16.92 4.28
CA TYR A 195 12.15 15.94 4.82
C TYR A 195 13.18 15.56 3.75
N PRO A 196 14.40 15.15 4.15
CA PRO A 196 15.35 14.54 3.23
C PRO A 196 14.74 13.35 2.47
N SER A 197 15.08 13.16 1.20
CA SER A 197 14.57 12.09 0.35
C SER A 197 14.73 10.69 0.96
N THR A 198 15.85 10.46 1.63
CA THR A 198 16.09 9.22 2.38
C THR A 198 15.06 8.99 3.47
N ILE A 199 14.71 10.01 4.26
CA ILE A 199 13.68 9.91 5.30
C ILE A 199 12.32 9.61 4.67
N LEU A 200 11.95 10.30 3.59
CA LEU A 200 10.70 10.04 2.87
C LEU A 200 10.65 8.59 2.35
N ARG A 201 11.75 8.08 1.82
CA ARG A 201 11.87 6.70 1.36
C ARG A 201 11.72 5.69 2.51
N LEU A 202 12.34 5.95 3.67
CA LEU A 202 12.20 5.10 4.86
C LEU A 202 10.76 5.13 5.40
N LEU A 203 10.09 6.28 5.40
CA LEU A 203 8.65 6.37 5.73
C LEU A 203 7.80 5.58 4.75
N GLY A 204 8.16 5.56 3.45
CA GLY A 204 7.54 4.69 2.45
C GLY A 204 7.67 3.20 2.78
N GLN A 205 8.82 2.76 3.31
CA GLN A 205 9.01 1.38 3.77
C GLN A 205 8.16 1.07 5.00
N VAL A 206 8.11 1.97 5.99
CA VAL A 206 7.20 1.84 7.15
C VAL A 206 5.75 1.71 6.69
N ARG A 207 5.31 2.56 5.78
CA ARG A 207 3.97 2.51 5.21
C ARG A 207 3.69 1.18 4.50
N ALA A 208 4.63 0.70 3.68
CA ALA A 208 4.50 -0.59 3.00
C ALA A 208 4.38 -1.75 4.00
N ALA A 209 5.14 -1.71 5.09
CA ALA A 209 5.08 -2.72 6.15
C ALA A 209 3.75 -2.69 6.94
N LEU A 210 3.16 -1.51 7.14
CA LEU A 210 1.87 -1.35 7.82
C LEU A 210 0.67 -1.65 6.92
N SER A 211 0.84 -1.58 5.60
CA SER A 211 -0.23 -1.74 4.62
C SER A 211 -1.05 -3.03 4.78
N PRO A 212 -0.45 -4.23 4.98
CA PRO A 212 -1.23 -5.45 5.15
C PRO A 212 -2.22 -5.38 6.32
N ALA A 213 -1.76 -4.95 7.49
CA ALA A 213 -2.60 -4.82 8.69
C ALA A 213 -3.69 -3.76 8.50
N TYR A 214 -3.34 -2.62 7.89
CA TYR A 214 -4.28 -1.56 7.56
C TYR A 214 -5.41 -2.05 6.64
N MET A 215 -5.06 -2.76 5.57
CA MET A 215 -6.04 -3.28 4.62
C MET A 215 -6.94 -4.34 5.25
N ASP A 216 -6.40 -5.22 6.10
CA ASP A 216 -7.20 -6.19 6.84
C ASP A 216 -8.18 -5.51 7.80
N ALA A 217 -7.75 -4.47 8.52
CA ALA A 217 -8.61 -3.70 9.40
C ALA A 217 -9.72 -2.94 8.64
N GLN A 218 -9.41 -2.36 7.48
CA GLN A 218 -10.39 -1.72 6.59
C GLN A 218 -11.44 -2.73 6.09
N LEU A 219 -11.02 -3.92 5.69
CA LEU A 219 -11.94 -4.98 5.26
C LEU A 219 -12.86 -5.44 6.41
N VAL A 220 -12.32 -5.55 7.64
CA VAL A 220 -13.15 -5.85 8.83
C VAL A 220 -14.14 -4.73 9.10
N ALA A 221 -13.75 -3.47 8.99
CA ALA A 221 -14.64 -2.33 9.15
C ALA A 221 -15.75 -2.32 8.09
N LEU A 222 -15.41 -2.63 6.84
CA LEU A 222 -16.38 -2.77 5.75
C LEU A 222 -17.38 -3.90 6.05
N ASP A 223 -16.93 -5.06 6.55
CA ASP A 223 -17.80 -6.18 6.89
C ASP A 223 -18.81 -5.80 7.99
N ARG A 224 -18.37 -5.09 9.00
CA ARG A 224 -19.27 -4.62 10.07
C ARG A 224 -20.37 -3.69 9.56
N THR A 225 -20.11 -2.94 8.51
CA THR A 225 -21.12 -2.03 7.93
C THR A 225 -22.05 -2.73 6.94
N ARG A 226 -21.52 -3.64 6.13
CA ARG A 226 -22.31 -4.33 5.10
C ARG A 226 -23.12 -5.52 5.62
N CYS A 227 -22.65 -6.18 6.70
CA CYS A 227 -23.23 -7.40 7.23
C CYS A 227 -24.10 -7.12 8.48
N VAL A 228 -25.04 -6.20 8.37
CA VAL A 228 -25.95 -5.88 9.47
C VAL A 228 -26.88 -7.05 9.73
N ALA A 229 -26.92 -7.53 10.97
CA ALA A 229 -27.74 -8.67 11.41
C ALA A 229 -27.46 -10.00 10.68
N GLY A 230 -26.22 -10.18 10.15
CA GLY A 230 -25.82 -11.43 9.47
C GLY A 230 -26.45 -11.63 8.09
N ALA A 231 -27.17 -10.63 7.56
CA ALA A 231 -27.74 -10.70 6.22
C ALA A 231 -26.80 -10.08 5.19
N PRO A 232 -26.64 -10.69 3.99
CA PRO A 232 -25.88 -10.10 2.92
C PRO A 232 -26.52 -8.80 2.42
N PRO A 233 -25.74 -7.85 1.88
CA PRO A 233 -26.27 -6.62 1.31
C PRO A 233 -27.18 -6.91 0.12
N VAL A 234 -28.21 -6.10 -0.07
CA VAL A 234 -29.18 -6.21 -1.18
C VAL A 234 -29.32 -4.88 -1.89
N GLY A 235 -29.80 -4.90 -3.14
CA GLY A 235 -30.12 -3.70 -3.90
C GLY A 235 -28.94 -2.77 -4.04
N GLN A 236 -29.17 -1.49 -3.77
CA GLN A 236 -28.15 -0.44 -3.86
C GLN A 236 -26.97 -0.67 -2.89
N ALA A 237 -27.21 -1.30 -1.73
CA ALA A 237 -26.14 -1.62 -0.80
C ALA A 237 -25.17 -2.66 -1.38
N PHE A 238 -25.67 -3.65 -2.12
CA PHE A 238 -24.84 -4.62 -2.82
C PHE A 238 -24.01 -3.95 -3.92
N ALA A 239 -24.65 -3.10 -4.75
CA ALA A 239 -23.99 -2.36 -5.78
C ALA A 239 -22.92 -1.39 -5.22
N ALA A 240 -23.21 -0.69 -4.12
CA ALA A 240 -22.27 0.21 -3.47
C ALA A 240 -21.01 -0.50 -2.94
N VAL A 241 -21.09 -1.77 -2.60
CA VAL A 241 -19.95 -2.56 -2.11
C VAL A 241 -19.19 -3.21 -3.27
N PHE A 242 -19.87 -3.94 -4.16
CA PHE A 242 -19.25 -4.84 -5.14
C PHE A 242 -19.30 -4.33 -6.58
N GLY A 243 -20.12 -3.32 -6.88
CA GLY A 243 -20.22 -2.76 -8.23
C GLY A 243 -18.95 -2.06 -8.71
N TYR A 244 -18.99 -1.61 -9.97
CA TYR A 244 -17.94 -0.74 -10.50
C TYR A 244 -17.90 0.56 -9.70
N ASP A 245 -16.71 1.03 -9.35
CA ASP A 245 -16.46 2.12 -8.40
C ASP A 245 -17.04 1.87 -6.99
N GLY A 246 -17.31 0.61 -6.65
CA GLY A 246 -17.79 0.21 -5.33
C GLY A 246 -16.72 0.30 -4.25
N GLN A 247 -17.13 0.09 -3.00
CA GLN A 247 -16.23 0.22 -1.84
C GLN A 247 -15.04 -0.77 -1.91
N MET A 248 -15.27 -2.02 -2.35
CA MET A 248 -14.20 -3.02 -2.49
C MET A 248 -13.16 -2.60 -3.53
N GLU A 249 -13.60 -2.09 -4.67
CA GLU A 249 -12.69 -1.63 -5.71
C GLU A 249 -11.90 -0.40 -5.29
N ARG A 250 -12.57 0.60 -4.70
CA ARG A 250 -11.89 1.79 -4.16
C ARG A 250 -10.87 1.44 -3.08
N LEU A 251 -11.22 0.51 -2.19
CA LEU A 251 -10.32 0.05 -1.15
C LEU A 251 -9.08 -0.63 -1.75
N GLN A 252 -9.26 -1.50 -2.76
CA GLN A 252 -8.16 -2.14 -3.47
C GLN A 252 -7.25 -1.12 -4.16
N GLN A 253 -7.82 -0.13 -4.85
CA GLN A 253 -7.08 0.93 -5.56
C GLN A 253 -6.36 1.89 -4.61
N SER A 254 -6.89 2.11 -3.41
CA SER A 254 -6.31 2.99 -2.39
C SER A 254 -5.28 2.30 -1.49
N ALA A 255 -4.93 1.04 -1.75
CA ALA A 255 -3.96 0.32 -0.94
C ALA A 255 -2.60 1.05 -0.90
N PRO A 256 -2.09 1.42 0.29
CA PRO A 256 -0.88 2.22 0.40
C PRO A 256 0.42 1.44 0.14
N GLY A 257 0.32 0.14 -0.09
CA GLY A 257 1.43 -0.77 -0.32
C GLY A 257 0.96 -2.21 -0.55
N PRO A 258 1.79 -3.22 -0.28
CA PRO A 258 1.41 -4.62 -0.36
C PRO A 258 0.18 -4.94 0.50
N VAL A 259 -0.65 -5.87 0.05
CA VAL A 259 -1.79 -6.36 0.82
C VAL A 259 -1.48 -7.72 1.42
N SER A 260 -2.19 -8.11 2.49
CA SER A 260 -2.08 -9.44 3.07
C SER A 260 -2.59 -10.52 2.10
N PRO A 261 -2.15 -11.78 2.21
CA PRO A 261 -2.73 -12.89 1.45
C PRO A 261 -4.26 -13.00 1.65
N ARG A 262 -4.76 -12.71 2.86
CA ARG A 262 -6.19 -12.69 3.17
C ARG A 262 -6.91 -11.59 2.39
N ALA A 263 -6.39 -10.37 2.40
CA ALA A 263 -6.97 -9.26 1.64
C ALA A 263 -6.94 -9.52 0.13
N ALA A 264 -5.84 -10.09 -0.38
CA ALA A 264 -5.70 -10.43 -1.79
C ALA A 264 -6.77 -11.43 -2.26
N VAL A 265 -7.04 -12.48 -1.47
CA VAL A 265 -8.11 -13.45 -1.76
C VAL A 265 -9.47 -12.76 -1.78
N ARG A 266 -9.73 -11.85 -0.85
CA ARG A 266 -11.00 -11.14 -0.77
C ARG A 266 -11.21 -10.15 -1.92
N PHE A 267 -10.18 -9.46 -2.35
CA PHE A 267 -10.24 -8.60 -3.54
C PHE A 267 -10.48 -9.42 -4.81
N ALA A 268 -9.80 -10.55 -4.97
CA ALA A 268 -10.03 -11.45 -6.10
C ALA A 268 -11.48 -12.01 -6.11
N ALA A 269 -12.03 -12.35 -4.94
CA ALA A 269 -13.42 -12.76 -4.81
C ALA A 269 -14.39 -11.62 -5.19
N ALA A 270 -14.11 -10.39 -4.75
CA ALA A 270 -14.91 -9.22 -5.10
C ALA A 270 -14.86 -8.92 -6.61
N ASP A 271 -13.71 -9.10 -7.26
CA ASP A 271 -13.57 -8.95 -8.72
C ASP A 271 -14.40 -10.04 -9.46
N THR A 272 -14.38 -11.28 -8.96
CA THR A 272 -15.21 -12.38 -9.48
C THR A 272 -16.70 -12.05 -9.36
N VAL A 273 -17.11 -11.55 -8.20
CA VAL A 273 -18.50 -11.11 -7.96
C VAL A 273 -18.84 -9.95 -8.90
N ARG A 274 -17.99 -8.95 -9.05
CA ARG A 274 -18.22 -7.82 -9.96
C ARG A 274 -18.42 -8.31 -11.39
N ALA A 275 -17.55 -9.17 -11.87
CA ALA A 275 -17.65 -9.72 -13.23
C ALA A 275 -18.91 -10.55 -13.47
N ALA A 276 -19.40 -11.26 -12.45
CA ALA A 276 -20.57 -12.14 -12.56
C ALA A 276 -21.91 -11.42 -12.40
N TYR A 277 -21.95 -10.33 -11.60
CA TYR A 277 -23.19 -9.68 -11.21
C TYR A 277 -23.41 -8.29 -11.82
N PHE A 278 -22.38 -7.68 -12.37
CA PHE A 278 -22.46 -6.32 -12.89
C PHE A 278 -21.99 -6.23 -14.34
N THR A 279 -22.72 -5.48 -15.14
CA THR A 279 -22.30 -5.11 -16.49
C THR A 279 -21.64 -3.73 -16.45
N PRO A 280 -20.48 -3.53 -17.10
CA PRO A 280 -19.86 -2.21 -17.17
C PRO A 280 -20.83 -1.13 -17.66
N GLY A 281 -20.94 -0.03 -16.92
CA GLY A 281 -21.83 1.08 -17.22
C GLY A 281 -23.26 0.93 -16.71
N LEU A 282 -23.64 -0.19 -16.09
CA LEU A 282 -24.92 -0.36 -15.40
C LEU A 282 -24.70 -0.34 -13.89
N ALA A 283 -25.57 0.41 -13.19
CA ALA A 283 -25.47 0.54 -11.73
C ALA A 283 -26.07 -0.67 -10.98
N ASP A 284 -27.10 -1.29 -11.55
CA ASP A 284 -27.82 -2.37 -10.90
C ASP A 284 -27.25 -3.74 -11.25
N PRO A 285 -27.15 -4.65 -10.27
CA PRO A 285 -26.69 -6.02 -10.52
C PRO A 285 -27.77 -6.81 -11.26
N ALA A 286 -27.32 -7.62 -12.22
CA ALA A 286 -28.20 -8.55 -12.95
C ALA A 286 -27.41 -9.79 -13.35
N VAL A 287 -28.01 -10.97 -13.10
CA VAL A 287 -27.45 -12.26 -13.53
C VAL A 287 -28.43 -12.92 -14.49
N PRO A 288 -28.18 -12.87 -15.80
CA PRO A 288 -29.03 -13.52 -16.79
C PRO A 288 -28.84 -15.03 -16.75
N PHE A 289 -29.94 -15.76 -16.96
CA PHE A 289 -29.96 -17.19 -17.10
C PHE A 289 -31.21 -17.65 -17.90
N SER A 290 -31.20 -18.87 -18.36
CA SER A 290 -32.42 -19.50 -18.88
C SER A 290 -32.98 -20.47 -17.85
N LEU A 291 -34.31 -20.50 -17.70
CA LEU A 291 -35.03 -21.38 -16.79
C LEU A 291 -35.91 -22.34 -17.59
N ARG A 292 -35.77 -23.62 -17.33
CA ARG A 292 -36.57 -24.66 -17.97
C ARG A 292 -37.19 -25.59 -16.91
N LEU A 293 -38.48 -25.89 -17.06
CA LEU A 293 -39.13 -26.93 -16.28
C LEU A 293 -38.91 -28.29 -16.97
N MET A 294 -38.19 -29.18 -16.29
CA MET A 294 -37.84 -30.51 -16.84
C MET A 294 -38.98 -31.50 -16.63
N ALA A 295 -39.55 -31.53 -15.43
CA ALA A 295 -40.58 -32.46 -15.07
C ALA A 295 -41.43 -31.96 -13.88
N VAL A 296 -42.66 -32.36 -13.80
CA VAL A 296 -43.54 -32.23 -12.61
C VAL A 296 -44.22 -33.56 -12.35
N SER A 297 -44.23 -33.99 -11.09
CA SER A 297 -44.86 -35.26 -10.67
C SER A 297 -45.68 -35.07 -9.39
N PRO A 298 -47.00 -35.40 -9.39
CA PRO A 298 -47.83 -35.75 -10.54
C PRO A 298 -47.88 -34.66 -11.61
N ALA A 299 -48.17 -35.02 -12.87
CA ALA A 299 -48.15 -34.09 -13.98
C ALA A 299 -49.23 -32.99 -13.79
N ILE A 300 -48.77 -31.72 -13.79
CA ILE A 300 -49.59 -30.53 -13.81
C ILE A 300 -48.88 -29.44 -14.67
N SER A 301 -49.66 -28.56 -15.26
CA SER A 301 -49.11 -27.49 -16.14
C SER A 301 -50.10 -26.33 -16.21
N PRO A 302 -49.61 -25.08 -16.34
CA PRO A 302 -48.24 -24.67 -16.21
C PRO A 302 -47.73 -24.58 -14.75
N VAL A 303 -46.41 -24.50 -14.55
CA VAL A 303 -45.82 -24.04 -13.31
C VAL A 303 -45.41 -22.59 -13.50
N THR A 304 -45.91 -21.71 -12.67
CA THR A 304 -45.56 -20.29 -12.70
C THR A 304 -44.43 -20.02 -11.75
N VAL A 305 -43.35 -19.40 -12.27
CA VAL A 305 -42.21 -18.88 -11.49
C VAL A 305 -42.28 -17.38 -11.53
N THR A 306 -42.40 -16.74 -10.39
CA THR A 306 -42.27 -15.28 -10.28
C THR A 306 -40.87 -14.96 -9.73
N LEU A 307 -40.14 -14.06 -10.39
CA LEU A 307 -38.83 -13.63 -9.98
C LEU A 307 -38.78 -12.07 -10.07
N GLY A 308 -39.00 -11.42 -8.92
CA GLY A 308 -39.22 -9.97 -8.89
C GLY A 308 -40.40 -9.57 -9.80
N PRO A 309 -40.19 -8.69 -10.77
CA PRO A 309 -41.23 -8.28 -11.71
C PRO A 309 -41.47 -9.29 -12.84
N GLN A 310 -40.64 -10.33 -12.98
CA GLN A 310 -40.76 -11.31 -14.05
C GLN A 310 -41.72 -12.44 -13.67
N VAL A 311 -42.65 -12.78 -14.53
CA VAL A 311 -43.59 -13.90 -14.38
C VAL A 311 -43.36 -14.84 -15.57
N LEU A 312 -42.95 -16.08 -15.26
CA LEU A 312 -42.63 -17.12 -16.23
C LEU A 312 -43.62 -18.29 -16.09
N GLU A 313 -44.35 -18.60 -17.15
CA GLU A 313 -45.22 -19.78 -17.23
C GLU A 313 -44.45 -20.90 -17.93
N LEU A 314 -44.11 -21.93 -17.19
CA LEU A 314 -43.29 -23.03 -17.65
C LEU A 314 -44.08 -24.30 -17.85
N VAL A 315 -43.91 -24.95 -18.99
CA VAL A 315 -44.47 -26.26 -19.31
C VAL A 315 -43.39 -27.32 -19.23
N ALA A 316 -43.68 -28.47 -18.64
CA ALA A 316 -42.71 -29.55 -18.50
C ALA A 316 -42.22 -30.03 -19.90
N GLY A 317 -40.89 -30.07 -20.07
CA GLY A 317 -40.24 -30.38 -21.35
C GLY A 317 -40.32 -29.26 -22.40
N GLY A 318 -40.93 -28.10 -22.08
CA GLY A 318 -41.02 -26.92 -22.98
C GLY A 318 -39.65 -26.23 -23.24
N GLU A 319 -39.69 -25.18 -24.04
CA GLU A 319 -38.50 -24.38 -24.31
C GLU A 319 -38.02 -23.63 -23.07
N PRO A 320 -36.71 -23.36 -22.94
CA PRO A 320 -36.16 -22.53 -21.87
C PRO A 320 -36.71 -21.11 -21.95
N ALA A 321 -37.12 -20.53 -20.82
CA ALA A 321 -37.53 -19.15 -20.73
C ALA A 321 -36.37 -18.26 -20.25
N PRO A 322 -36.09 -17.13 -20.89
CA PRO A 322 -35.08 -16.21 -20.43
C PRO A 322 -35.53 -15.56 -19.11
N ALA A 323 -34.61 -15.46 -18.16
CA ALA A 323 -34.81 -14.85 -16.86
C ALA A 323 -33.56 -14.11 -16.44
N ALA A 324 -33.70 -13.20 -15.48
CA ALA A 324 -32.56 -12.57 -14.83
C ALA A 324 -32.83 -12.39 -13.35
N TRP A 325 -31.87 -12.76 -12.53
CA TRP A 325 -31.86 -12.33 -11.15
C TRP A 325 -31.46 -10.86 -11.09
N THR A 326 -32.20 -10.08 -10.32
CA THR A 326 -31.91 -8.67 -10.02
C THR A 326 -31.92 -8.47 -8.50
N SER A 327 -31.46 -7.35 -8.02
CA SER A 327 -31.35 -7.07 -6.59
C SER A 327 -32.67 -7.03 -5.82
N ASP A 328 -33.81 -6.99 -6.51
CA ASP A 328 -35.18 -7.01 -5.97
C ASP A 328 -35.98 -8.28 -6.35
N ALA A 329 -35.27 -9.32 -6.80
CA ALA A 329 -35.83 -10.54 -7.33
C ALA A 329 -36.22 -11.56 -6.24
N ALA A 330 -37.20 -11.25 -5.37
CA ALA A 330 -37.84 -12.27 -4.55
C ALA A 330 -38.55 -13.30 -5.44
N MET A 331 -38.40 -14.61 -5.09
CA MET A 331 -38.94 -15.70 -5.90
C MET A 331 -40.18 -16.35 -5.27
N SER A 332 -41.15 -16.72 -6.08
CA SER A 332 -42.26 -17.60 -5.69
C SER A 332 -42.59 -18.59 -6.80
N LEU A 333 -43.16 -19.71 -6.41
CA LEU A 333 -43.57 -20.82 -7.27
C LEU A 333 -45.07 -21.09 -7.10
N ALA A 334 -45.77 -21.25 -8.20
CA ALA A 334 -47.18 -21.59 -8.16
C ALA A 334 -47.53 -22.68 -9.17
N VAL A 335 -48.51 -23.49 -8.84
CA VAL A 335 -49.18 -24.44 -9.75
C VAL A 335 -50.65 -24.12 -9.77
N PRO A 336 -51.42 -24.51 -10.82
CA PRO A 336 -52.85 -24.28 -10.88
C PRO A 336 -53.56 -24.79 -9.63
N ASP A 337 -54.56 -24.03 -9.19
CA ASP A 337 -55.41 -24.33 -8.06
C ASP A 337 -54.70 -24.48 -6.69
N GLN A 338 -53.43 -24.04 -6.59
CA GLN A 338 -52.69 -24.00 -5.35
C GLN A 338 -52.20 -22.58 -5.04
N PRO A 339 -52.10 -22.20 -3.77
CA PRO A 339 -51.52 -20.90 -3.42
C PRO A 339 -50.04 -20.86 -3.81
N ALA A 340 -49.58 -19.71 -4.22
CA ALA A 340 -48.15 -19.51 -4.52
C ALA A 340 -47.28 -19.73 -3.27
N VAL A 341 -46.21 -20.45 -3.44
CA VAL A 341 -45.21 -20.73 -2.38
C VAL A 341 -44.07 -19.79 -2.55
N ALA A 342 -43.89 -18.88 -1.59
CA ALA A 342 -42.71 -18.01 -1.56
C ALA A 342 -41.45 -18.83 -1.26
N VAL A 343 -40.38 -18.64 -2.03
CA VAL A 343 -39.07 -19.18 -1.72
C VAL A 343 -38.40 -18.28 -0.66
N PRO A 344 -37.99 -18.84 0.49
CA PRO A 344 -37.37 -18.05 1.56
C PRO A 344 -36.08 -17.36 1.08
N GLY A 345 -35.69 -16.27 1.74
CA GLY A 345 -34.45 -15.56 1.48
C GLY A 345 -34.63 -14.18 0.84
N GLY A 346 -35.86 -13.72 0.60
CA GLY A 346 -36.12 -12.39 0.03
C GLY A 346 -35.43 -12.21 -1.32
N ASN A 347 -34.64 -11.18 -1.46
CA ASN A 347 -33.93 -10.89 -2.70
C ASN A 347 -32.83 -11.93 -3.04
N TRP A 348 -32.39 -12.69 -2.06
CA TRP A 348 -31.47 -13.82 -2.22
C TRP A 348 -32.17 -15.18 -2.29
N SER A 349 -33.49 -15.21 -2.51
CA SER A 349 -34.30 -16.45 -2.63
C SER A 349 -33.77 -17.39 -3.70
N ILE A 350 -33.06 -16.92 -4.70
CA ILE A 350 -32.35 -17.78 -5.69
C ILE A 350 -31.36 -18.75 -5.03
N LEU A 351 -30.68 -18.36 -3.94
CA LEU A 351 -29.77 -19.24 -3.18
C LEU A 351 -30.56 -20.37 -2.51
N THR A 352 -31.71 -20.07 -1.87
CA THR A 352 -32.58 -21.06 -1.30
C THR A 352 -33.20 -21.92 -2.38
N PHE A 353 -33.56 -21.37 -3.52
CA PHE A 353 -34.04 -22.14 -4.67
C PHE A 353 -32.97 -23.12 -5.16
N LEU A 354 -31.71 -22.69 -5.31
CA LEU A 354 -30.62 -23.58 -5.70
C LEU A 354 -30.27 -24.63 -4.61
N SER A 355 -30.58 -24.38 -3.34
CA SER A 355 -30.37 -25.34 -2.25
C SER A 355 -31.51 -26.37 -2.07
N GLY A 356 -32.42 -26.47 -3.03
CA GLY A 356 -33.52 -27.44 -3.03
C GLY A 356 -33.09 -28.92 -2.92
N SER A 357 -34.04 -29.82 -2.76
CA SER A 357 -33.82 -31.20 -2.29
C SER A 357 -32.84 -32.06 -3.10
N THR A 358 -32.55 -31.71 -4.35
CA THR A 358 -31.57 -32.39 -5.19
C THR A 358 -30.88 -31.39 -6.12
N LEU A 359 -29.77 -30.84 -5.66
CA LEU A 359 -28.95 -29.96 -6.51
C LEU A 359 -27.94 -30.83 -7.29
N GLN A 360 -27.91 -30.70 -8.61
CA GLN A 360 -26.85 -31.21 -9.50
C GLN A 360 -26.32 -30.05 -10.30
N THR A 361 -25.00 -29.88 -10.31
CA THR A 361 -24.32 -28.83 -11.08
C THR A 361 -23.34 -29.43 -12.07
N ARG A 362 -23.24 -28.80 -13.25
CA ARG A 362 -22.23 -29.13 -14.26
C ARG A 362 -21.88 -27.86 -15.05
N GLY A 363 -20.74 -27.22 -14.69
CA GLY A 363 -20.37 -25.93 -15.25
C GLY A 363 -21.51 -24.90 -14.99
N PRO A 364 -22.00 -24.21 -16.02
CA PRO A 364 -23.05 -23.19 -15.87
C PRO A 364 -24.45 -23.75 -15.61
N LEU A 365 -24.60 -25.06 -15.61
CA LEU A 365 -25.90 -25.71 -15.44
C LEU A 365 -26.16 -26.07 -13.99
N ALA A 366 -27.36 -25.73 -13.48
CA ALA A 366 -27.88 -26.19 -12.21
C ALA A 366 -29.23 -26.87 -12.44
N GLN A 367 -29.41 -28.06 -11.87
CA GLN A 367 -30.69 -28.75 -11.85
C GLN A 367 -31.14 -28.93 -10.42
N VAL A 368 -32.38 -28.57 -10.11
CA VAL A 368 -32.90 -28.55 -8.73
C VAL A 368 -34.33 -29.01 -8.72
N ALA A 369 -34.75 -29.75 -7.68
CA ALA A 369 -36.15 -30.14 -7.47
C ALA A 369 -36.77 -29.43 -6.26
N HIS A 370 -38.01 -28.95 -6.43
CA HIS A 370 -38.79 -28.26 -5.42
C HIS A 370 -40.12 -28.95 -5.19
N ARG A 371 -40.51 -28.99 -3.93
CA ARG A 371 -41.82 -29.51 -3.55
C ARG A 371 -42.86 -28.38 -3.50
N LEU A 372 -43.93 -28.51 -4.26
CA LEU A 372 -45.06 -27.57 -4.39
C LEU A 372 -46.34 -28.25 -3.96
N GLY A 373 -46.59 -28.27 -2.65
CA GLY A 373 -47.67 -29.04 -2.08
C GLY A 373 -47.50 -30.55 -2.37
N PRO A 374 -48.46 -31.19 -3.09
CA PRO A 374 -48.36 -32.60 -3.46
C PRO A 374 -47.41 -32.85 -4.66
N TYR A 375 -46.96 -31.78 -5.33
CA TYR A 375 -46.18 -31.86 -6.56
C TYR A 375 -44.70 -31.74 -6.27
N THR A 376 -43.87 -32.37 -7.12
CA THR A 376 -42.42 -32.12 -7.17
C THR A 376 -42.08 -31.64 -8.57
N ALA A 377 -41.57 -30.42 -8.66
CA ALA A 377 -41.15 -29.80 -9.91
C ALA A 377 -39.61 -29.81 -10.00
N THR A 378 -39.08 -30.26 -11.13
CA THR A 378 -37.64 -30.24 -11.40
C THR A 378 -37.33 -29.16 -12.43
N PHE A 379 -36.47 -28.24 -12.04
CA PHE A 379 -36.01 -27.10 -12.86
C PHE A 379 -34.56 -27.27 -13.31
N ARG A 380 -34.25 -26.73 -14.45
CA ARG A 380 -32.88 -26.55 -14.97
C ARG A 380 -32.65 -25.10 -15.23
N LEU A 381 -31.56 -24.59 -14.65
CA LEU A 381 -31.07 -23.24 -14.90
C LEU A 381 -29.78 -23.36 -15.70
N GLU A 382 -29.60 -22.48 -16.66
CA GLU A 382 -28.39 -22.35 -17.46
C GLU A 382 -27.95 -20.89 -17.43
N PHE A 383 -26.81 -20.65 -16.80
CA PHE A 383 -26.22 -19.31 -16.62
C PHE A 383 -25.28 -18.98 -17.76
N GLU A 384 -25.10 -17.69 -18.00
CA GLU A 384 -24.04 -17.22 -18.89
C GLU A 384 -22.68 -17.33 -18.16
N GLY A 385 -21.66 -17.88 -18.83
CA GLY A 385 -20.34 -18.04 -18.25
C GLY A 385 -19.90 -19.49 -18.04
N ALA A 386 -18.89 -19.71 -17.22
CA ALA A 386 -18.30 -21.04 -17.02
C ALA A 386 -18.98 -21.84 -15.87
N ASP A 387 -19.50 -21.14 -14.86
CA ASP A 387 -20.02 -21.74 -13.62
C ASP A 387 -21.33 -21.08 -13.18
N VAL A 388 -21.96 -21.66 -12.18
CA VAL A 388 -23.16 -21.09 -11.52
C VAL A 388 -22.68 -19.97 -10.56
N PRO A 389 -22.95 -18.67 -10.84
CA PRO A 389 -22.39 -17.57 -10.05
C PRO A 389 -22.76 -17.65 -8.56
N PHE A 390 -23.98 -18.11 -8.24
CA PHE A 390 -24.52 -18.22 -6.88
C PHE A 390 -23.92 -19.34 -6.04
N LEU A 391 -23.16 -20.26 -6.64
CA LEU A 391 -22.54 -21.41 -5.97
C LEU A 391 -21.00 -21.32 -6.00
N SER A 392 -20.46 -20.22 -6.47
CA SER A 392 -19.01 -19.98 -6.52
C SER A 392 -18.46 -19.71 -5.11
N ASP A 393 -17.18 -20.02 -4.89
CA ASP A 393 -16.48 -19.70 -3.64
C ASP A 393 -16.50 -18.19 -3.33
N ALA A 394 -16.57 -17.36 -4.36
CA ALA A 394 -16.73 -15.90 -4.20
C ALA A 394 -18.02 -15.51 -3.46
N MET A 395 -19.08 -16.35 -3.51
CA MET A 395 -20.31 -16.12 -2.77
C MET A 395 -20.12 -16.20 -1.26
N THR A 396 -19.16 -16.98 -0.76
CA THR A 396 -18.87 -17.04 0.68
C THR A 396 -18.45 -15.66 1.21
N GLU A 397 -17.76 -14.86 0.39
CA GLU A 397 -17.39 -13.49 0.70
C GLU A 397 -18.60 -12.54 0.73
N ILE A 398 -19.64 -12.82 -0.08
CA ILE A 398 -20.88 -12.02 -0.10
C ILE A 398 -21.77 -12.36 1.10
N LEU A 399 -21.84 -13.62 1.47
CA LEU A 399 -22.84 -14.14 2.40
C LEU A 399 -22.62 -13.79 3.88
N CYS A 400 -21.63 -12.97 4.20
CA CYS A 400 -21.32 -12.52 5.57
C CYS A 400 -21.11 -13.68 6.58
N GLN A 401 -20.70 -14.85 6.11
CA GLN A 401 -20.47 -16.01 6.97
C GLN A 401 -19.24 -15.83 7.88
N ASN A 402 -18.27 -15.02 7.44
CA ASN A 402 -17.03 -14.77 8.18
C ASN A 402 -17.05 -13.48 9.04
N ALA A 403 -18.18 -12.76 9.07
CA ALA A 403 -18.28 -11.51 9.83
C ALA A 403 -18.53 -11.73 11.34
N MET A 404 -18.65 -12.98 11.77
CA MET A 404 -18.95 -13.35 13.17
C MET A 404 -17.78 -14.03 13.90
N GLU A 405 -16.64 -14.20 13.26
CA GLU A 405 -15.37 -14.59 13.88
C GLU A 405 -14.50 -13.36 14.16
#